data_c506c05eb692d72fd110323603db4c9f
#
_entry.id   c506c05eb692d72fd110323603db4c9f
#
_cell.length_a   1.000
_cell.length_b   1.000
_cell.length_c   1.000
_cell.angle_alpha   90.00
_cell.angle_beta   90.00
_cell.angle_gamma   90.00
#
_symmetry.space_group_name_H-M   'P 1'
#
loop_
_entity.id
_entity.type
_entity.pdbx_description
1 polymer ?
#
loop_
_entity_poly.entity_id
_entity_poly.type
_entity_poly.pdbx_seq_one_letter_code
_entity_poly.pdbx_strand_id
1 'polypeptide(L)'
;RGKLEEVFAVLTGSEAALFRHNFMSGTHTLSVALFGVLRPGDRMVAVTGRPYDTLAGVIGIDGTHYGNLMEFGVQYDEVDLLADGTPDLAGIARKCRGAKMCYIQRSRGYAARPALSLEQIEAVSRAAKAVQPDIIVMVDNCYGEFTQKQEPTQRGADLMAGSLIKNPGGGIAPTG
;
A
#
# COMPACT_ATOMS: atom_id res chain seq x y z
N ARG A 1 4.95 7.58 -23.49
CA ARG A 1 4.25 7.65 -22.21
C ARG A 1 3.25 6.51 -22.08
N GLY A 2 2.17 6.47 -22.88
CA GLY A 2 1.21 5.37 -22.84
C GLY A 2 1.83 3.99 -23.03
N LYS A 3 2.83 3.85 -23.92
CA LYS A 3 3.52 2.60 -24.16
C LYS A 3 4.24 2.04 -22.93
N LEU A 4 4.84 2.90 -22.10
CA LEU A 4 5.47 2.47 -20.84
C LEU A 4 4.41 1.98 -19.84
N GLU A 5 3.30 2.68 -19.75
CA GLU A 5 2.16 2.30 -18.89
C GLU A 5 1.56 0.96 -19.31
N GLU A 6 1.40 0.73 -20.61
CA GLU A 6 0.97 -0.57 -21.16
C GLU A 6 1.95 -1.70 -20.77
N VAL A 7 3.26 -1.47 -20.93
CA VAL A 7 4.29 -2.45 -20.56
C VAL A 7 4.24 -2.77 -19.07
N PHE A 8 4.11 -1.75 -18.22
CA PHE A 8 4.02 -1.97 -16.77
C PHE A 8 2.73 -2.69 -16.36
N ALA A 9 1.60 -2.35 -16.96
CA ALA A 9 0.34 -3.05 -16.71
C ALA A 9 0.49 -4.55 -17.03
N VAL A 10 1.10 -4.88 -18.15
CA VAL A 10 1.37 -6.28 -18.52
C VAL A 10 2.32 -6.96 -17.52
N LEU A 11 3.43 -6.32 -17.18
CA LEU A 11 4.44 -6.88 -16.27
C LEU A 11 3.88 -7.13 -14.87
N THR A 12 3.03 -6.23 -14.38
CA THR A 12 2.42 -6.33 -13.05
C THR A 12 1.10 -7.09 -13.04
N GLY A 13 0.57 -7.46 -14.21
CA GLY A 13 -0.73 -8.11 -14.32
C GLY A 13 -1.90 -7.23 -13.86
N SER A 14 -1.77 -5.92 -13.97
CA SER A 14 -2.81 -4.94 -13.62
C SER A 14 -3.58 -4.48 -14.85
N GLU A 15 -4.81 -3.98 -14.66
CA GLU A 15 -5.63 -3.43 -15.75
C GLU A 15 -5.02 -2.17 -16.36
N ALA A 16 -4.37 -1.36 -15.53
CA ALA A 16 -3.75 -0.10 -15.94
C ALA A 16 -2.55 0.22 -15.05
N ALA A 17 -1.66 1.05 -15.58
CA ALA A 17 -0.54 1.62 -14.83
C ALA A 17 -0.43 3.11 -15.10
N LEU A 18 0.03 3.86 -14.12
CA LEU A 18 0.32 5.28 -14.22
C LEU A 18 1.78 5.53 -13.94
N PHE A 19 2.49 6.02 -14.95
CA PHE A 19 3.88 6.48 -14.86
C PHE A 19 3.93 7.96 -15.19
N ARG A 20 4.14 8.77 -14.17
CA ARG A 20 4.11 10.23 -14.33
C ARG A 20 5.36 10.87 -13.73
N HIS A 21 6.06 11.67 -14.51
CA HIS A 21 7.18 12.48 -14.03
C HIS A 21 6.76 13.51 -12.97
N ASN A 22 5.45 13.76 -12.86
CA ASN A 22 4.88 14.64 -11.84
C ASN A 22 4.73 13.93 -10.48
N PHE A 23 4.90 12.62 -10.41
CA PHE A 23 5.05 11.92 -9.14
C PHE A 23 6.46 12.15 -8.62
N MET A 24 6.59 13.10 -7.70
CA MET A 24 7.90 13.58 -7.22
C MET A 24 8.63 12.58 -6.33
N SER A 25 7.92 11.61 -5.76
CA SER A 25 8.47 10.60 -4.85
C SER A 25 7.48 9.44 -4.65
N GLY A 26 7.94 8.34 -4.06
CA GLY A 26 7.06 7.25 -3.65
C GLY A 26 5.98 7.70 -2.66
N THR A 27 6.33 8.55 -1.68
CA THR A 27 5.33 9.11 -0.75
C THR A 27 4.26 9.93 -1.48
N HIS A 28 4.65 10.73 -2.49
CA HIS A 28 3.69 11.48 -3.29
C HIS A 28 2.76 10.54 -4.07
N THR A 29 3.29 9.48 -4.68
CA THR A 29 2.50 8.48 -5.39
C THR A 29 1.49 7.80 -4.46
N LEU A 30 1.93 7.39 -3.27
CA LEU A 30 1.07 6.82 -2.24
C LEU A 30 -0.01 7.80 -1.79
N SER A 31 0.35 9.07 -1.58
CA SER A 31 -0.60 10.13 -1.20
C SER A 31 -1.68 10.29 -2.26
N VAL A 32 -1.29 10.39 -3.54
CA VAL A 32 -2.24 10.51 -4.66
C VAL A 32 -3.19 9.31 -4.71
N ALA A 33 -2.68 8.10 -4.51
CA ALA A 33 -3.50 6.89 -4.48
C ALA A 33 -4.48 6.89 -3.30
N LEU A 34 -4.02 7.23 -2.10
CA LEU A 34 -4.86 7.29 -0.90
C LEU A 34 -5.98 8.33 -1.02
N PHE A 35 -5.65 9.59 -1.39
CA PHE A 35 -6.64 10.64 -1.61
C PHE A 35 -7.53 10.38 -2.83
N GLY A 36 -7.04 9.63 -3.80
CA GLY A 36 -7.81 9.20 -4.98
C GLY A 36 -8.93 8.23 -4.63
N VAL A 37 -8.71 7.37 -3.65
CA VAL A 37 -9.63 6.28 -3.27
C VAL A 37 -10.50 6.63 -2.06
N LEU A 38 -9.90 7.20 -1.02
CA LEU A 38 -10.57 7.45 0.26
C LEU A 38 -11.38 8.76 0.24
N ARG A 39 -12.52 8.73 0.89
CA ARG A 39 -13.45 9.86 1.05
C ARG A 39 -13.74 10.12 2.53
N PRO A 40 -14.22 11.31 2.90
CA PRO A 40 -14.67 11.58 4.27
C PRO A 40 -15.66 10.52 4.76
N GLY A 41 -15.40 9.97 5.94
CA GLY A 41 -16.18 8.87 6.52
C GLY A 41 -15.66 7.47 6.19
N ASP A 42 -14.84 7.32 5.16
CA ASP A 42 -14.18 6.04 4.89
C ASP A 42 -13.17 5.67 5.97
N ARG A 43 -12.97 4.38 6.17
CA ARG A 43 -11.95 3.86 7.10
C ARG A 43 -10.90 3.05 6.34
N MET A 44 -9.63 3.38 6.60
CA MET A 44 -8.48 2.57 6.18
C MET A 44 -7.92 1.80 7.37
N VAL A 45 -7.43 0.59 7.11
CA VAL A 45 -6.76 -0.25 8.10
C VAL A 45 -5.36 -0.59 7.59
N ALA A 46 -4.33 -0.12 8.27
CA ALA A 46 -2.94 -0.54 8.00
C ALA A 46 -2.70 -1.89 8.68
N VAL A 47 -2.36 -2.92 7.91
CA VAL A 47 -2.34 -4.30 8.42
C VAL A 47 -0.93 -4.89 8.59
N THR A 48 0.06 -4.02 8.58
CA THR A 48 1.47 -4.37 8.82
C THR A 48 2.09 -3.48 9.91
N GLY A 49 1.23 -3.02 10.83
CA GLY A 49 1.57 -2.01 11.81
C GLY A 49 1.57 -0.59 11.23
N ARG A 50 2.04 0.35 12.04
CA ARG A 50 2.11 1.76 11.66
C ARG A 50 2.94 1.97 10.39
N PRO A 51 2.44 2.71 9.37
CA PRO A 51 3.21 3.10 8.20
C PRO A 51 4.44 3.93 8.55
N TYR A 52 5.41 3.98 7.63
CA TYR A 52 6.63 4.77 7.82
C TYR A 52 6.33 6.27 8.00
N ASP A 53 7.28 7.00 8.62
CA ASP A 53 7.08 8.35 9.16
C ASP A 53 6.45 9.35 8.20
N THR A 54 6.96 9.48 6.98
CA THR A 54 6.42 10.45 6.02
C THR A 54 4.99 10.11 5.59
N LEU A 55 4.63 8.84 5.49
CA LEU A 55 3.27 8.44 5.18
C LEU A 55 2.35 8.58 6.40
N ALA A 56 2.87 8.37 7.61
CA ALA A 56 2.15 8.64 8.85
C ALA A 56 1.69 10.10 8.92
N GLY A 57 2.53 11.05 8.48
CA GLY A 57 2.16 12.46 8.33
C GLY A 57 1.07 12.72 7.30
N VAL A 58 1.11 12.05 6.14
CA VAL A 58 0.05 12.13 5.11
C VAL A 58 -1.29 11.61 5.62
N ILE A 59 -1.27 10.55 6.41
CA ILE A 59 -2.48 9.98 7.02
C ILE A 59 -2.97 10.88 8.16
N GLY A 60 -2.05 11.47 8.94
CA GLY A 60 -2.36 12.32 10.10
C GLY A 60 -2.19 11.63 11.45
N ILE A 61 -1.52 10.46 11.49
CA ILE A 61 -1.37 9.66 12.71
C ILE A 61 -0.48 10.35 13.74
N ASP A 62 0.48 11.14 13.30
CA ASP A 62 1.43 11.86 14.16
C ASP A 62 0.89 13.20 14.69
N GLY A 63 -0.22 13.69 14.14
CA GLY A 63 -0.87 14.95 14.56
C GLY A 63 -0.07 16.22 14.26
N THR A 64 1.01 16.15 13.48
CA THR A 64 1.95 17.27 13.26
C THR A 64 1.74 18.02 11.96
N HIS A 65 0.98 17.46 11.02
CA HIS A 65 0.80 18.01 9.67
C HIS A 65 -0.66 18.38 9.42
N TYR A 66 -0.86 19.44 8.63
CA TYR A 66 -2.18 19.88 8.14
C TYR A 66 -2.46 19.31 6.76
N GLY A 67 -3.74 19.21 6.38
CA GLY A 67 -4.16 18.70 5.08
C GLY A 67 -4.01 17.19 4.92
N ASN A 68 -4.00 16.45 6.03
CA ASN A 68 -3.89 15.00 6.07
C ASN A 68 -5.25 14.31 5.92
N LEU A 69 -5.24 13.00 5.68
CA LEU A 69 -6.47 12.21 5.48
C LEU A 69 -7.43 12.25 6.68
N MET A 70 -6.90 12.20 7.91
CA MET A 70 -7.75 12.22 9.12
C MET A 70 -8.43 13.57 9.29
N GLU A 71 -7.77 14.68 8.96
CA GLU A 71 -8.36 16.03 8.97
C GLU A 71 -9.49 16.14 7.92
N PHE A 72 -9.37 15.45 6.79
CA PHE A 72 -10.44 15.33 5.79
C PHE A 72 -11.53 14.31 6.15
N GLY A 73 -11.51 13.77 7.35
CA GLY A 73 -12.55 12.88 7.88
C GLY A 73 -12.38 11.40 7.55
N VAL A 74 -11.21 10.98 7.06
CA VAL A 74 -10.88 9.56 6.92
C VAL A 74 -10.52 8.98 8.28
N GLN A 75 -11.06 7.82 8.60
CA GLN A 75 -10.74 7.09 9.84
C GLN A 75 -9.55 6.17 9.61
N TYR A 76 -8.65 6.11 10.59
CA TYR A 76 -7.48 5.26 10.57
C TYR A 76 -7.54 4.20 11.68
N ASP A 77 -7.13 2.98 11.36
CA ASP A 77 -6.91 1.89 12.30
C ASP A 77 -5.70 1.06 11.85
N GLU A 78 -5.13 0.27 12.76
CA GLU A 78 -3.97 -0.56 12.43
C GLU A 78 -4.03 -1.94 13.09
N VAL A 79 -3.38 -2.92 12.45
CA VAL A 79 -3.12 -4.27 12.96
C VAL A 79 -1.63 -4.51 12.88
N ASP A 80 -1.01 -4.77 14.01
CA ASP A 80 0.40 -5.14 14.06
C ASP A 80 0.63 -6.56 13.52
N LEU A 81 1.86 -6.82 13.10
CA LEU A 81 2.30 -8.18 12.82
C LEU A 81 2.40 -8.96 14.15
N LEU A 82 2.26 -10.28 14.05
CA LEU A 82 2.52 -11.18 15.17
C LEU A 82 4.00 -11.13 15.57
N ALA A 83 4.31 -11.66 16.75
CA ALA A 83 5.67 -11.64 17.31
C ALA A 83 6.71 -12.34 16.41
N ASP A 84 6.28 -13.27 15.57
CA ASP A 84 7.13 -13.95 14.59
C ASP A 84 7.29 -13.17 13.26
N GLY A 85 6.66 -11.99 13.15
CA GLY A 85 6.68 -11.14 11.97
C GLY A 85 5.67 -11.54 10.88
N THR A 86 4.78 -12.49 11.14
CA THR A 86 3.72 -12.87 10.21
C THR A 86 2.47 -11.99 10.39
N PRO A 87 1.63 -11.83 9.33
CA PRO A 87 0.37 -11.09 9.44
C PRO A 87 -0.62 -11.72 10.42
N ASP A 88 -1.22 -10.91 11.30
CA ASP A 88 -2.34 -11.33 12.15
C ASP A 88 -3.64 -11.39 11.33
N LEU A 89 -3.87 -12.52 10.65
CA LEU A 89 -5.04 -12.71 9.80
C LEU A 89 -6.36 -12.60 10.57
N ALA A 90 -6.39 -12.99 11.84
CA ALA A 90 -7.58 -12.88 12.68
C ALA A 90 -7.88 -11.41 13.05
N GLY A 91 -6.85 -10.66 13.41
CA GLY A 91 -6.93 -9.21 13.64
C GLY A 91 -7.37 -8.45 12.39
N ILE A 92 -6.80 -8.81 11.24
CA ILE A 92 -7.15 -8.26 9.92
C ILE A 92 -8.63 -8.52 9.61
N ALA A 93 -9.08 -9.76 9.71
CA ALA A 93 -10.48 -10.12 9.47
C ALA A 93 -11.46 -9.37 10.40
N ARG A 94 -11.06 -9.14 11.65
CA ARG A 94 -11.86 -8.39 12.62
C ARG A 94 -11.94 -6.90 12.26
N LYS A 95 -10.79 -6.26 11.97
CA LYS A 95 -10.72 -4.80 11.76
C LYS A 95 -11.12 -4.36 10.34
N CYS A 96 -10.97 -5.20 9.34
CA CYS A 96 -11.37 -4.89 7.96
C CYS A 96 -12.89 -4.89 7.72
N ARG A 97 -13.72 -5.40 8.65
CA ARG A 97 -15.19 -5.32 8.51
C ARG A 97 -15.64 -3.86 8.43
N GLY A 98 -16.35 -3.50 7.36
CA GLY A 98 -16.82 -2.14 7.10
C GLY A 98 -15.70 -1.14 6.77
N ALA A 99 -14.47 -1.58 6.55
CA ALA A 99 -13.40 -0.73 6.08
C ALA A 99 -13.45 -0.56 4.55
N LYS A 100 -13.05 0.62 4.07
CA LYS A 100 -12.91 0.90 2.64
C LYS A 100 -11.60 0.38 2.08
N MET A 101 -10.52 0.43 2.89
CA MET A 101 -9.18 0.05 2.43
C MET A 101 -8.45 -0.80 3.46
N CYS A 102 -7.81 -1.86 2.96
CA CYS A 102 -6.78 -2.63 3.64
C CYS A 102 -5.42 -2.21 3.05
N TYR A 103 -4.60 -1.54 3.85
CA TYR A 103 -3.30 -1.02 3.42
C TYR A 103 -2.17 -1.92 3.92
N ILE A 104 -1.31 -2.34 3.01
CA ILE A 104 -0.15 -3.20 3.26
C ILE A 104 1.13 -2.44 2.92
N GLN A 105 2.02 -2.23 3.88
CA GLN A 105 3.39 -1.84 3.60
C GLN A 105 4.25 -3.10 3.47
N ARG A 106 4.65 -3.45 2.23
CA ARG A 106 5.40 -4.68 1.95
C ARG A 106 6.80 -4.67 2.56
N SER A 107 7.51 -3.55 2.42
CA SER A 107 8.85 -3.40 2.97
C SER A 107 8.83 -3.28 4.49
N ARG A 108 9.97 -3.59 5.11
CA ARG A 108 10.12 -3.38 6.56
C ARG A 108 10.16 -1.90 6.96
N GLY A 109 10.37 -0.97 6.00
CA GLY A 109 10.64 0.42 6.33
C GLY A 109 11.84 0.55 7.26
N TYR A 110 11.68 1.27 8.34
CA TYR A 110 12.69 1.40 9.42
C TYR A 110 12.48 0.43 10.59
N ALA A 111 11.42 -0.39 10.54
CA ALA A 111 11.11 -1.33 11.62
C ALA A 111 11.99 -2.58 11.56
N ALA A 112 12.26 -3.17 12.73
CA ALA A 112 12.98 -4.44 12.84
C ALA A 112 12.04 -5.62 12.58
N ARG A 113 11.55 -5.75 11.35
CA ARG A 113 10.67 -6.83 10.90
C ARG A 113 11.06 -7.32 9.51
N PRO A 114 10.70 -8.54 9.09
CA PRO A 114 10.89 -8.97 7.71
C PRO A 114 10.02 -8.19 6.73
N ALA A 115 10.42 -8.14 5.44
CA ALA A 115 9.54 -7.76 4.36
C ALA A 115 8.52 -8.87 4.10
N LEU A 116 7.32 -8.52 3.62
CA LEU A 116 6.29 -9.51 3.32
C LEU A 116 6.56 -10.20 1.98
N SER A 117 6.35 -11.51 1.98
CA SER A 117 6.31 -12.30 0.74
C SER A 117 4.98 -12.11 0.01
N LEU A 118 4.93 -12.49 -1.27
CA LEU A 118 3.68 -12.45 -2.05
C LEU A 118 2.61 -13.40 -1.49
N GLU A 119 3.03 -14.53 -0.92
CA GLU A 119 2.12 -15.49 -0.28
C GLU A 119 1.45 -14.87 0.96
N GLN A 120 2.20 -14.08 1.74
CA GLN A 120 1.65 -13.34 2.88
C GLN A 120 0.69 -12.24 2.43
N ILE A 121 1.03 -11.50 1.37
CA ILE A 121 0.14 -10.48 0.77
C ILE A 121 -1.15 -11.13 0.28
N GLU A 122 -1.07 -12.27 -0.40
CA GLU A 122 -2.25 -13.03 -0.86
C GLU A 122 -3.11 -13.49 0.32
N ALA A 123 -2.51 -14.00 1.39
CA ALA A 123 -3.23 -14.41 2.59
C ALA A 123 -3.97 -13.24 3.25
N VAL A 124 -3.31 -12.07 3.36
CA VAL A 124 -3.92 -10.84 3.86
C VAL A 124 -5.09 -10.41 2.98
N SER A 125 -4.89 -10.36 1.66
CA SER A 125 -5.93 -9.97 0.69
C SER A 125 -7.16 -10.88 0.82
N ARG A 126 -6.93 -12.18 0.91
CA ARG A 126 -8.00 -13.18 1.08
C ARG A 126 -8.74 -13.00 2.40
N ALA A 127 -8.02 -12.78 3.52
CA ALA A 127 -8.62 -12.56 4.83
C ALA A 127 -9.47 -11.27 4.88
N ALA A 128 -8.99 -10.19 4.30
CA ALA A 128 -9.72 -8.93 4.24
C ALA A 128 -10.97 -9.03 3.36
N LYS A 129 -10.86 -9.58 2.14
CA LYS A 129 -11.97 -9.73 1.19
C LYS A 129 -13.00 -10.75 1.65
N ALA A 130 -12.64 -11.75 2.45
CA ALA A 130 -13.58 -12.70 3.02
C ALA A 130 -14.61 -12.06 3.97
N VAL A 131 -14.24 -10.97 4.65
CA VAL A 131 -15.11 -10.27 5.61
C VAL A 131 -15.67 -8.96 5.08
N GLN A 132 -15.06 -8.42 4.05
CA GLN A 132 -15.43 -7.17 3.35
C GLN A 132 -15.14 -7.33 1.86
N PRO A 133 -16.06 -7.92 1.05
CA PRO A 133 -15.80 -8.23 -0.36
C PRO A 133 -15.36 -7.03 -1.22
N ASP A 134 -15.91 -5.83 -0.94
CA ASP A 134 -15.64 -4.60 -1.68
C ASP A 134 -14.46 -3.79 -1.12
N ILE A 135 -13.69 -4.34 -0.18
CA ILE A 135 -12.52 -3.67 0.37
C ILE A 135 -11.43 -3.56 -0.69
N ILE A 136 -10.84 -2.38 -0.79
CA ILE A 136 -9.70 -2.15 -1.68
C ILE A 136 -8.42 -2.55 -0.94
N VAL A 137 -7.73 -3.57 -1.45
CA VAL A 137 -6.43 -3.97 -0.95
C VAL A 137 -5.35 -3.17 -1.69
N MET A 138 -4.71 -2.26 -0.97
CA MET A 138 -3.63 -1.42 -1.49
C MET A 138 -2.29 -1.87 -0.92
N VAL A 139 -1.29 -2.02 -1.79
CA VAL A 139 0.08 -2.38 -1.40
C VAL A 139 1.05 -1.24 -1.73
N ASP A 140 1.75 -0.76 -0.71
CA ASP A 140 3.01 -0.04 -0.88
C ASP A 140 4.10 -1.08 -1.21
N ASN A 141 4.48 -1.12 -2.47
CA ASN A 141 5.43 -2.09 -3.01
C ASN A 141 6.87 -1.56 -3.08
N CYS A 142 7.16 -0.41 -2.48
CA CYS A 142 8.52 0.14 -2.43
C CYS A 142 9.52 -0.89 -1.89
N TYR A 143 10.62 -1.08 -2.60
CA TYR A 143 11.65 -2.10 -2.40
C TYR A 143 11.21 -3.56 -2.68
N GLY A 144 9.94 -3.77 -3.05
CA GLY A 144 9.43 -5.08 -3.43
C GLY A 144 9.38 -5.29 -4.94
N GLU A 145 9.51 -4.22 -5.72
CA GLU A 145 9.36 -4.24 -7.18
C GLU A 145 10.38 -5.19 -7.81
N PHE A 146 9.89 -6.13 -8.61
CA PHE A 146 10.67 -7.12 -9.37
C PHE A 146 11.60 -8.02 -8.52
N THR A 147 11.35 -8.13 -7.23
CA THR A 147 12.10 -9.05 -6.35
C THR A 147 11.61 -10.49 -6.45
N GLN A 148 10.41 -10.70 -6.99
CA GLN A 148 9.79 -12.00 -7.26
C GLN A 148 9.25 -12.05 -8.68
N LYS A 149 8.85 -13.23 -9.17
CA LYS A 149 8.32 -13.41 -10.54
C LYS A 149 6.96 -12.75 -10.78
N GLN A 150 6.23 -12.50 -9.72
CA GLN A 150 4.91 -11.88 -9.76
C GLN A 150 4.92 -10.63 -8.87
N GLU A 151 3.90 -9.80 -9.07
CA GLU A 151 3.69 -8.59 -8.29
C GLU A 151 2.40 -8.69 -7.45
N PRO A 152 2.22 -7.82 -6.44
CA PRO A 152 1.05 -7.86 -5.55
C PRO A 152 -0.30 -7.87 -6.26
N THR A 153 -0.44 -7.18 -7.38
CA THR A 153 -1.66 -7.15 -8.20
C THR A 153 -2.03 -8.53 -8.77
N GLN A 154 -1.05 -9.39 -8.98
CA GLN A 154 -1.26 -10.79 -9.38
C GLN A 154 -1.57 -11.72 -8.19
N ARG A 155 -1.58 -11.18 -6.97
CA ARG A 155 -1.78 -11.87 -5.70
C ARG A 155 -2.89 -11.25 -4.85
N GLY A 156 -3.88 -10.65 -5.50
CA GLY A 156 -5.11 -10.19 -4.86
C GLY A 156 -5.12 -8.74 -4.41
N ALA A 157 -4.04 -7.97 -4.61
CA ALA A 157 -4.07 -6.52 -4.43
C ALA A 157 -4.85 -5.87 -5.59
N ASP A 158 -5.68 -4.88 -5.25
CA ASP A 158 -6.44 -4.10 -6.21
C ASP A 158 -5.67 -2.87 -6.68
N LEU A 159 -4.77 -2.36 -5.83
CA LEU A 159 -3.96 -1.19 -6.10
C LEU A 159 -2.55 -1.41 -5.56
N MET A 160 -1.57 -1.05 -6.34
CA MET A 160 -0.16 -1.10 -5.96
C MET A 160 0.50 0.23 -6.30
N ALA A 161 1.28 0.77 -5.38
CA ALA A 161 2.13 1.92 -5.64
C ALA A 161 3.58 1.59 -5.28
N GLY A 162 4.52 2.15 -6.03
CA GLY A 162 5.94 1.94 -5.82
C GLY A 162 6.75 3.17 -6.21
N SER A 163 8.06 3.05 -6.22
CA SER A 163 8.96 4.15 -6.51
C SER A 163 10.04 3.73 -7.51
N LEU A 164 10.13 4.46 -8.62
CA LEU A 164 11.17 4.22 -9.65
C LEU A 164 12.59 4.49 -9.14
N ILE A 165 12.75 5.35 -8.13
CA ILE A 165 14.06 5.63 -7.53
C ILE A 165 14.63 4.41 -6.77
N LYS A 166 13.77 3.44 -6.45
CA LYS A 166 14.15 2.21 -5.74
C LYS A 166 14.56 1.11 -6.72
N ASN A 167 14.02 -0.10 -6.61
CA ASN A 167 14.45 -1.24 -7.42
C ASN A 167 14.37 -0.99 -8.94
N PRO A 168 13.27 -0.46 -9.51
CA PRO A 168 13.16 -0.31 -10.95
C PRO A 168 14.19 0.62 -11.57
N GLY A 169 14.50 1.71 -10.87
CA GLY A 169 15.43 2.72 -11.33
C GLY A 169 16.86 2.58 -10.81
N GLY A 170 17.12 1.62 -9.93
CA GLY A 170 18.44 1.40 -9.33
C GLY A 170 19.00 2.63 -8.60
N GLY A 171 18.14 3.51 -8.08
CA GLY A 171 18.53 4.76 -7.45
C GLY A 171 18.86 5.90 -8.43
N ILE A 172 18.69 5.70 -9.72
CA ILE A 172 19.03 6.70 -10.77
C ILE A 172 17.79 7.54 -11.16
N ALA A 173 16.60 6.91 -11.20
CA ALA A 173 15.38 7.61 -11.55
C ALA A 173 14.96 8.58 -10.43
N PRO A 174 14.69 9.88 -10.74
CA PRO A 174 14.36 10.87 -9.72
C PRO A 174 12.87 10.97 -9.39
N THR A 175 12.08 9.98 -9.72
CA THR A 175 10.62 10.02 -9.60
C THR A 175 10.04 8.78 -8.92
N GLY A 176 8.86 8.93 -8.37
CA GLY A 176 8.07 7.84 -7.79
C GLY A 176 7.15 7.13 -8.79
#